data_9e1a18c37141c251b3066db904b48ac9
#
_entry.id   9e1a18c37141c251b3066db904b48ac9
#
_cell.length_a   1.000
_cell.length_b   1.000
_cell.length_c   1.000
_cell.angle_alpha   90.00
_cell.angle_beta   90.00
_cell.angle_gamma   90.00
#
_symmetry.space_group_name_H-M   'P 1'
#
loop_
_entity.id
_entity.type
_entity.pdbx_description
1 polymer ?
#
loop_
_entity_poly.entity_id
_entity_poly.type
_entity_poly.pdbx_seq_one_letter_code
_entity_poly.pdbx_strand_id
1 'polypeptide(L)'
;MTARIHVWSDYVCPFSLIADEVIGRAIAERPDVEVVHHAHELRPRPAPTLRPEDPHVPDTWQRAVYPLARRHDVPLRLPSTSPQPNTELAFRGALYAADHGRAEVYHRRVRVAFFREDLDIGDPVVLTRLAGEAGLDPTAYAAALDDPAYAERHREALAESVRLDITVTPTIVIGTRRIEGVATEDVIHQALHDA
;
A
#
# COMPACT_ATOMS: atom_id res chain seq x y z
N MET A 1 -22.14 6.58 -12.83
CA MET A 1 -20.81 6.00 -13.16
C MET A 1 -20.05 5.91 -11.86
N THR A 2 -19.34 4.83 -11.62
CA THR A 2 -18.49 4.67 -10.42
C THR A 2 -17.25 5.54 -10.60
N ALA A 3 -17.01 6.49 -9.70
CA ALA A 3 -15.78 7.27 -9.70
C ALA A 3 -14.62 6.39 -9.19
N ARG A 4 -13.41 6.61 -9.69
CA ARG A 4 -12.23 5.83 -9.28
C ARG A 4 -11.13 6.71 -8.73
N ILE A 5 -10.54 6.26 -7.62
CA ILE A 5 -9.32 6.80 -7.05
C ILE A 5 -8.20 5.77 -7.29
N HIS A 6 -7.25 6.11 -8.14
CA HIS A 6 -6.07 5.26 -8.38
C HIS A 6 -4.95 5.66 -7.40
N VAL A 7 -4.36 4.68 -6.70
CA VAL A 7 -3.33 4.93 -5.69
C VAL A 7 -2.12 4.05 -5.97
N TRP A 8 -1.00 4.65 -6.37
CA TRP A 8 0.30 3.97 -6.44
C TRP A 8 0.99 4.08 -5.08
N SER A 9 1.34 2.95 -4.51
CA SER A 9 1.84 2.90 -3.14
C SER A 9 2.78 1.71 -2.91
N ASP A 10 3.55 1.77 -1.81
CA ASP A 10 4.32 0.65 -1.31
C ASP A 10 3.85 0.27 0.10
N TYR A 11 3.84 -1.01 0.42
CA TYR A 11 3.45 -1.51 1.75
C TYR A 11 4.39 -1.07 2.87
N VAL A 12 5.66 -0.80 2.56
CA VAL A 12 6.65 -0.30 3.54
C VAL A 12 6.71 1.23 3.62
N CYS A 13 5.90 1.94 2.82
CA CYS A 13 5.83 3.40 2.86
C CYS A 13 4.81 3.88 3.92
N PRO A 14 5.25 4.55 5.01
CA PRO A 14 4.33 5.02 6.04
C PRO A 14 3.36 6.09 5.54
N PHE A 15 3.77 6.89 4.56
CA PHE A 15 2.91 7.89 3.95
C PHE A 15 1.76 7.25 3.15
N SER A 16 1.97 6.05 2.60
CA SER A 16 0.92 5.30 1.92
C SER A 16 -0.17 4.83 2.89
N LEU A 17 0.20 4.35 4.10
CA LEU A 17 -0.78 4.04 5.13
C LEU A 17 -1.59 5.27 5.53
N ILE A 18 -0.93 6.42 5.74
CA ILE A 18 -1.62 7.66 6.12
C ILE A 18 -2.59 8.09 5.01
N ALA A 19 -2.17 8.03 3.75
CA ALA A 19 -3.04 8.38 2.62
C ALA A 19 -4.27 7.48 2.52
N ASP A 20 -4.12 6.17 2.71
CA ASP A 20 -5.25 5.24 2.68
C ASP A 20 -6.29 5.52 3.77
N GLU A 21 -5.83 5.82 4.99
CA GLU A 21 -6.76 6.17 6.08
C GLU A 21 -7.49 7.49 5.78
N VAL A 22 -6.82 8.48 5.18
CA VAL A 22 -7.45 9.73 4.75
C VAL A 22 -8.45 9.49 3.62
N ILE A 23 -8.06 8.70 2.59
CA ILE A 23 -8.95 8.35 1.48
C ILE A 23 -10.18 7.60 2.03
N GLY A 24 -9.97 6.60 2.89
CA GLY A 24 -11.05 5.81 3.48
C GLY A 24 -12.08 6.68 4.21
N ARG A 25 -11.63 7.70 4.97
CA ARG A 25 -12.53 8.66 5.62
C ARG A 25 -13.25 9.56 4.62
N ALA A 26 -12.54 10.08 3.63
CA ALA A 26 -13.13 10.95 2.61
C ALA A 26 -14.24 10.26 1.81
N ILE A 27 -14.17 8.94 1.64
CA ILE A 27 -15.17 8.18 0.86
C ILE A 27 -16.11 7.32 1.72
N ALA A 28 -16.09 7.46 3.05
CA ALA A 28 -16.87 6.61 3.96
C ALA A 28 -18.38 6.58 3.64
N GLU A 29 -18.92 7.69 3.15
CA GLU A 29 -20.32 7.84 2.76
C GLU A 29 -20.51 7.83 1.21
N ARG A 30 -19.51 7.39 0.45
CA ARG A 30 -19.48 7.40 -1.02
C ARG A 30 -19.35 5.98 -1.59
N PRO A 31 -20.43 5.15 -1.53
CA PRO A 31 -20.40 3.80 -2.10
C PRO A 31 -20.26 3.76 -3.62
N ASP A 32 -20.39 4.91 -4.27
CA ASP A 32 -20.16 5.13 -5.70
C ASP A 32 -18.68 5.36 -6.07
N VAL A 33 -17.76 5.36 -5.08
CA VAL A 33 -16.33 5.54 -5.31
C VAL A 33 -15.58 4.24 -5.05
N GLU A 34 -14.75 3.84 -6.02
CA GLU A 34 -13.86 2.67 -5.94
C GLU A 34 -12.40 3.12 -5.76
N VAL A 35 -11.67 2.52 -4.82
CA VAL A 35 -10.21 2.70 -4.71
C VAL A 35 -9.50 1.56 -5.43
N VAL A 36 -8.63 1.92 -6.38
CA VAL A 36 -7.83 0.97 -7.15
C VAL A 36 -6.37 1.13 -6.73
N HIS A 37 -5.84 0.13 -6.03
CA HIS A 37 -4.46 0.12 -5.59
C HIS A 37 -3.53 -0.43 -6.69
N HIS A 38 -2.43 0.28 -6.92
CA HIS A 38 -1.38 -0.08 -7.86
C HIS A 38 -0.05 -0.25 -7.16
N ALA A 39 0.72 -1.24 -7.60
CA ALA A 39 2.04 -1.50 -7.05
C ALA A 39 3.07 -0.46 -7.51
N HIS A 40 3.82 0.09 -6.56
CA HIS A 40 5.05 0.82 -6.82
C HIS A 40 6.04 0.54 -5.69
N GLU A 41 6.98 -0.39 -5.94
CA GLU A 41 8.02 -0.70 -4.96
C GLU A 41 9.07 0.41 -4.90
N LEU A 42 9.29 0.97 -3.71
CA LEU A 42 10.36 1.95 -3.48
C LEU A 42 11.75 1.34 -3.65
N ARG A 43 11.87 0.03 -3.38
CA ARG A 43 13.11 -0.74 -3.48
C ARG A 43 12.87 -2.11 -4.07
N PRO A 44 12.55 -2.17 -5.39
CA PRO A 44 12.40 -3.46 -6.07
C PRO A 44 13.74 -4.21 -6.08
N ARG A 45 13.69 -5.53 -6.05
CA ARG A 45 14.89 -6.36 -6.15
C ARG A 45 15.68 -6.02 -7.43
N PRO A 46 17.03 -5.97 -7.41
CA PRO A 46 17.92 -6.32 -6.30
C PRO A 46 18.30 -5.17 -5.35
N ALA A 47 17.60 -4.05 -5.36
CA ALA A 47 17.92 -2.91 -4.50
C ALA A 47 17.84 -3.29 -3.00
N PRO A 48 18.82 -2.84 -2.15
CA PRO A 48 18.77 -3.10 -0.72
C PRO A 48 17.62 -2.33 -0.07
N THR A 49 16.94 -2.98 0.88
CA THR A 49 15.89 -2.34 1.69
C THR A 49 16.49 -1.57 2.87
N LEU A 50 15.69 -0.71 3.48
CA LEU A 50 16.13 0.09 4.63
C LEU A 50 16.36 -0.78 5.87
N ARG A 51 17.25 -0.31 6.73
CA ARG A 51 17.41 -0.82 8.09
C ARG A 51 16.87 0.19 9.09
N PRO A 52 15.92 -0.19 9.94
CA PRO A 52 15.34 0.73 10.92
C PRO A 52 16.37 1.36 11.87
N GLU A 53 17.48 0.66 12.11
CA GLU A 53 18.59 1.11 12.95
C GLU A 53 19.51 2.14 12.26
N ASP A 54 19.42 2.33 10.94
CA ASP A 54 20.22 3.34 10.25
C ASP A 54 19.79 4.74 10.71
N PRO A 55 20.73 5.62 11.15
CA PRO A 55 20.38 6.86 11.84
C PRO A 55 19.40 7.78 11.12
N HIS A 56 19.43 7.77 9.79
CA HIS A 56 18.53 8.61 8.98
C HIS A 56 17.07 8.12 9.01
N VAL A 57 16.82 6.84 9.32
CA VAL A 57 15.46 6.28 9.33
C VAL A 57 14.65 6.79 10.54
N PRO A 58 15.10 6.60 11.79
CA PRO A 58 14.41 7.17 12.95
C PRO A 58 14.29 8.69 12.87
N ASP A 59 15.33 9.39 12.38
CA ASP A 59 15.31 10.85 12.21
C ASP A 59 14.19 11.29 11.25
N THR A 60 14.06 10.63 10.10
CA THR A 60 12.96 10.88 9.14
C THR A 60 11.59 10.62 9.78
N TRP A 61 11.46 9.54 10.55
CA TRP A 61 10.23 9.22 11.25
C TRP A 61 9.84 10.29 12.27
N GLN A 62 10.81 10.79 13.04
CA GLN A 62 10.56 11.84 14.02
C GLN A 62 10.18 13.18 13.37
N ARG A 63 10.85 13.54 12.28
CA ARG A 63 10.67 14.86 11.64
C ARG A 63 9.51 14.93 10.66
N ALA A 64 9.16 13.84 9.99
CA ALA A 64 8.16 13.84 8.94
C ALA A 64 6.98 12.89 9.21
N VAL A 65 7.25 11.61 9.51
CA VAL A 65 6.20 10.59 9.58
C VAL A 65 5.29 10.80 10.79
N TYR A 66 5.84 10.85 12.00
CA TYR A 66 5.03 11.01 13.21
C TYR A 66 4.25 12.33 13.29
N PRO A 67 4.79 13.50 12.88
CA PRO A 67 4.00 14.72 12.83
C PRO A 67 2.83 14.64 11.86
N LEU A 68 3.03 14.04 10.69
CA LEU A 68 1.96 13.88 9.71
C LEU A 68 0.91 12.87 10.18
N ALA A 69 1.34 11.73 10.74
CA ALA A 69 0.45 10.72 11.30
C ALA A 69 -0.44 11.29 12.41
N ARG A 70 0.14 12.09 13.33
CA ARG A 70 -0.64 12.79 14.38
C ARG A 70 -1.63 13.77 13.81
N ARG A 71 -1.25 14.52 12.76
CA ARG A 71 -2.16 15.48 12.09
C ARG A 71 -3.40 14.80 11.51
N HIS A 72 -3.25 13.55 11.07
CA HIS A 72 -4.31 12.77 10.44
C HIS A 72 -4.91 11.69 11.37
N ASP A 73 -4.57 11.66 12.66
CA ASP A 73 -5.02 10.67 13.65
C ASP A 73 -4.80 9.21 13.19
N VAL A 74 -3.66 8.94 12.53
CA VAL A 74 -3.28 7.61 12.06
C VAL A 74 -2.27 6.99 13.01
N PRO A 75 -2.64 5.95 13.78
CA PRO A 75 -1.70 5.25 14.64
C PRO A 75 -0.76 4.38 13.80
N LEU A 76 0.55 4.60 13.97
CA LEU A 76 1.59 3.79 13.36
C LEU A 76 2.89 3.90 14.18
N ARG A 77 3.78 2.94 13.98
CA ARG A 77 5.13 2.95 14.55
C ARG A 77 6.17 2.54 13.50
N LEU A 78 7.42 2.94 13.71
CA LEU A 78 8.54 2.44 12.95
C LEU A 78 8.66 0.93 13.19
N PRO A 79 8.53 0.08 12.17
CA PRO A 79 8.70 -1.36 12.32
C PRO A 79 10.13 -1.73 12.71
N SER A 80 10.29 -2.79 13.50
CA SER A 80 11.60 -3.26 13.98
C SER A 80 12.26 -4.29 13.05
N THR A 81 11.52 -4.86 12.10
CA THR A 81 12.06 -5.82 11.13
C THR A 81 13.24 -5.23 10.36
N SER A 82 14.42 -5.89 10.46
CA SER A 82 15.66 -5.43 9.85
C SER A 82 16.37 -6.55 9.06
N PRO A 83 16.71 -6.31 7.79
CA PRO A 83 16.27 -5.19 6.97
C PRO A 83 14.76 -5.19 6.78
N GLN A 84 14.17 -4.02 6.45
CA GLN A 84 12.76 -3.97 6.09
C GLN A 84 12.44 -4.93 4.94
N PRO A 85 11.25 -5.55 4.92
CA PRO A 85 10.91 -6.54 3.92
C PRO A 85 10.90 -5.97 2.50
N ASN A 86 11.24 -6.81 1.53
CA ASN A 86 10.87 -6.58 0.13
C ASN A 86 9.38 -6.87 -0.03
N THR A 87 8.67 -6.04 -0.79
CA THR A 87 7.21 -6.06 -0.86
C THR A 87 6.64 -6.83 -2.05
N GLU A 88 7.49 -7.44 -2.88
CA GLU A 88 7.08 -8.20 -4.06
C GLU A 88 6.04 -9.28 -3.74
N LEU A 89 6.28 -10.13 -2.71
CA LEU A 89 5.33 -11.19 -2.34
C LEU A 89 4.00 -10.62 -1.85
N ALA A 90 4.02 -9.53 -1.08
CA ALA A 90 2.80 -8.88 -0.63
C ALA A 90 1.98 -8.34 -1.81
N PHE A 91 2.63 -7.80 -2.85
CA PHE A 91 1.96 -7.35 -4.07
C PHE A 91 1.44 -8.51 -4.94
N ARG A 92 2.17 -9.61 -5.05
CA ARG A 92 1.63 -10.82 -5.70
C ARG A 92 0.37 -11.31 -5.00
N GLY A 93 0.39 -11.34 -3.67
CA GLY A 93 -0.77 -11.66 -2.85
C GLY A 93 -1.93 -10.68 -3.04
N ALA A 94 -1.65 -9.39 -3.25
CA ALA A 94 -2.68 -8.40 -3.54
C ALA A 94 -3.38 -8.66 -4.89
N LEU A 95 -2.64 -9.09 -5.91
CA LEU A 95 -3.22 -9.48 -7.20
C LEU A 95 -4.15 -10.70 -7.04
N TYR A 96 -3.72 -11.70 -6.27
CA TYR A 96 -4.57 -12.84 -5.93
C TYR A 96 -5.83 -12.40 -5.17
N ALA A 97 -5.69 -11.51 -4.19
CA ALA A 97 -6.82 -10.97 -3.44
C ALA A 97 -7.79 -10.19 -4.32
N ALA A 98 -7.29 -9.45 -5.31
CA ALA A 98 -8.12 -8.74 -6.28
C ALA A 98 -8.95 -9.70 -7.15
N ASP A 99 -8.35 -10.77 -7.64
CA ASP A 99 -9.05 -11.80 -8.43
C ASP A 99 -10.18 -12.48 -7.64
N HIS A 100 -10.12 -12.42 -6.29
CA HIS A 100 -11.12 -12.99 -5.38
C HIS A 100 -12.02 -11.94 -4.70
N GLY A 101 -11.99 -10.68 -5.16
CA GLY A 101 -12.83 -9.60 -4.60
C GLY A 101 -12.47 -9.21 -3.16
N ARG A 102 -11.21 -9.39 -2.76
CA ARG A 102 -10.71 -9.11 -1.40
C ARG A 102 -9.57 -8.09 -1.37
N ALA A 103 -9.35 -7.36 -2.45
CA ALA A 103 -8.21 -6.42 -2.57
C ALA A 103 -8.15 -5.43 -1.41
N GLU A 104 -9.22 -4.69 -1.14
CA GLU A 104 -9.29 -3.65 -0.11
C GLU A 104 -8.98 -4.22 1.30
N VAL A 105 -9.64 -5.32 1.67
CA VAL A 105 -9.44 -5.97 2.98
C VAL A 105 -8.01 -6.44 3.14
N TYR A 106 -7.44 -7.03 2.09
CA TYR A 106 -6.07 -7.53 2.08
C TYR A 106 -5.06 -6.38 2.20
N HIS A 107 -5.19 -5.32 1.39
CA HIS A 107 -4.30 -4.15 1.46
C HIS A 107 -4.26 -3.53 2.84
N ARG A 108 -5.44 -3.30 3.42
CA ARG A 108 -5.54 -2.77 4.78
C ARG A 108 -4.91 -3.70 5.81
N ARG A 109 -5.16 -5.01 5.72
CA ARG A 109 -4.63 -6.00 6.66
C ARG A 109 -3.10 -6.07 6.65
N VAL A 110 -2.48 -6.08 5.47
CA VAL A 110 -1.02 -6.11 5.32
C VAL A 110 -0.37 -4.86 5.91
N ARG A 111 -0.92 -3.67 5.66
CA ARG A 111 -0.39 -2.42 6.22
C ARG A 111 -0.53 -2.35 7.74
N VAL A 112 -1.65 -2.79 8.29
CA VAL A 112 -1.85 -2.89 9.74
C VAL A 112 -0.82 -3.85 10.34
N ALA A 113 -0.59 -5.01 9.73
CA ALA A 113 0.40 -5.99 10.17
C ALA A 113 1.79 -5.37 10.28
N PHE A 114 2.22 -4.62 9.27
CA PHE A 114 3.55 -4.03 9.24
C PHE A 114 3.69 -2.86 10.22
N PHE A 115 2.80 -1.86 10.16
CA PHE A 115 2.96 -0.61 10.88
C PHE A 115 2.40 -0.60 12.29
N ARG A 116 1.48 -1.51 12.65
CA ARG A 116 0.84 -1.54 13.97
C ARG A 116 1.20 -2.79 14.78
N GLU A 117 1.42 -3.92 14.11
CA GLU A 117 1.69 -5.21 14.75
C GLU A 117 3.16 -5.64 14.67
N ASP A 118 3.97 -4.94 13.87
CA ASP A 118 5.41 -5.20 13.70
C ASP A 118 5.71 -6.58 13.10
N LEU A 119 4.89 -7.00 12.14
CA LEU A 119 5.05 -8.29 11.47
C LEU A 119 5.87 -8.15 10.20
N ASP A 120 6.68 -9.17 9.90
CA ASP A 120 7.43 -9.24 8.64
C ASP A 120 6.50 -9.62 7.48
N ILE A 121 6.11 -8.63 6.69
CA ILE A 121 5.28 -8.81 5.50
C ILE A 121 6.06 -9.31 4.26
N GLY A 122 7.34 -9.62 4.40
CA GLY A 122 8.15 -10.35 3.43
C GLY A 122 8.12 -11.87 3.65
N ASP A 123 7.65 -12.31 4.82
CA ASP A 123 7.53 -13.74 5.16
C ASP A 123 6.24 -14.32 4.55
N PRO A 124 6.34 -15.32 3.65
CA PRO A 124 5.17 -15.95 3.03
C PRO A 124 4.24 -16.62 4.06
N VAL A 125 4.76 -17.09 5.20
CA VAL A 125 3.94 -17.67 6.27
C VAL A 125 3.07 -16.59 6.93
N VAL A 126 3.65 -15.42 7.20
CA VAL A 126 2.91 -14.26 7.72
C VAL A 126 1.86 -13.83 6.72
N LEU A 127 2.23 -13.64 5.44
CA LEU A 127 1.29 -13.22 4.39
C LEU A 127 0.14 -14.20 4.21
N THR A 128 0.41 -15.52 4.25
CA THR A 128 -0.63 -16.57 4.16
C THR A 128 -1.63 -16.47 5.29
N ARG A 129 -1.17 -16.23 6.53
CA ARG A 129 -2.06 -16.00 7.67
C ARG A 129 -2.91 -14.76 7.48
N LEU A 130 -2.30 -13.64 7.07
CA LEU A 130 -3.01 -12.37 6.81
C LEU A 130 -4.06 -12.52 5.71
N ALA A 131 -3.78 -13.33 4.68
CA ALA A 131 -4.73 -13.66 3.63
C ALA A 131 -5.95 -14.41 4.18
N GLY A 132 -5.74 -15.38 5.07
CA GLY A 132 -6.84 -16.08 5.78
C GLY A 132 -7.69 -15.12 6.61
N GLU A 133 -7.05 -14.16 7.33
CA GLU A 133 -7.74 -13.12 8.10
C GLU A 133 -8.53 -12.15 7.17
N ALA A 134 -8.08 -11.98 5.92
CA ALA A 134 -8.81 -11.23 4.89
C ALA A 134 -9.93 -12.02 4.20
N GLY A 135 -10.15 -13.29 4.59
CA GLY A 135 -11.20 -14.16 4.06
C GLY A 135 -10.83 -14.88 2.77
N LEU A 136 -9.54 -15.03 2.49
CA LEU A 136 -9.03 -15.86 1.39
C LEU A 136 -8.71 -17.28 1.87
N ASP A 137 -8.71 -18.25 0.95
CA ASP A 137 -8.21 -19.60 1.25
C ASP A 137 -6.69 -19.57 1.42
N PRO A 138 -6.13 -19.91 2.60
CA PRO A 138 -4.70 -19.79 2.85
C PRO A 138 -3.86 -20.75 1.98
N THR A 139 -4.38 -21.94 1.66
CA THR A 139 -3.66 -22.93 0.85
C THR A 139 -3.55 -22.46 -0.60
N ALA A 140 -4.65 -22.00 -1.17
CA ALA A 140 -4.66 -21.47 -2.53
C ALA A 140 -3.84 -20.16 -2.63
N TYR A 141 -3.90 -19.31 -1.59
CA TYR A 141 -3.08 -18.10 -1.52
C TYR A 141 -1.58 -18.43 -1.49
N ALA A 142 -1.14 -19.36 -0.65
CA ALA A 142 0.25 -19.77 -0.58
C ALA A 142 0.76 -20.30 -1.94
N ALA A 143 -0.04 -21.09 -2.65
CA ALA A 143 0.28 -21.56 -4.00
C ALA A 143 0.38 -20.40 -5.01
N ALA A 144 -0.48 -19.38 -4.88
CA ALA A 144 -0.46 -18.21 -5.75
C ALA A 144 0.80 -17.33 -5.57
N LEU A 145 1.40 -17.31 -4.38
CA LEU A 145 2.66 -16.59 -4.16
C LEU A 145 3.83 -17.16 -4.99
N ASP A 146 3.80 -18.46 -5.27
CA ASP A 146 4.81 -19.16 -6.05
C ASP A 146 4.44 -19.26 -7.54
N ASP A 147 3.22 -18.87 -7.92
CA ASP A 147 2.75 -18.94 -9.31
C ASP A 147 3.44 -17.89 -10.19
N PRO A 148 4.15 -18.32 -11.27
CA PRO A 148 4.80 -17.42 -12.21
C PRO A 148 3.86 -16.39 -12.86
N ALA A 149 2.57 -16.69 -12.98
CA ALA A 149 1.59 -15.77 -13.55
C ALA A 149 1.42 -14.51 -12.69
N TYR A 150 1.36 -14.64 -11.35
CA TYR A 150 1.31 -13.49 -10.45
C TYR A 150 2.63 -12.72 -10.42
N ALA A 151 3.77 -13.42 -10.57
CA ALA A 151 5.06 -12.78 -10.70
C ALA A 151 5.15 -11.92 -11.96
N GLU A 152 4.64 -12.43 -13.10
CA GLU A 152 4.60 -11.66 -14.35
C GLU A 152 3.68 -10.46 -14.24
N ARG A 153 2.44 -10.64 -13.78
CA ARG A 153 1.48 -9.54 -13.56
C ARG A 153 2.05 -8.44 -12.64
N HIS A 154 2.80 -8.83 -11.61
CA HIS A 154 3.47 -7.86 -10.74
C HIS A 154 4.54 -7.07 -11.48
N ARG A 155 5.39 -7.73 -12.30
CA ARG A 155 6.40 -7.05 -13.14
C ARG A 155 5.75 -6.08 -14.13
N GLU A 156 4.63 -6.46 -14.73
CA GLU A 156 3.85 -5.60 -15.62
C GLU A 156 3.32 -4.36 -14.88
N ALA A 157 2.80 -4.53 -13.66
CA ALA A 157 2.31 -3.42 -12.83
C ALA A 157 3.44 -2.45 -12.46
N LEU A 158 4.64 -2.95 -12.11
CA LEU A 158 5.80 -2.09 -11.87
C LEU A 158 6.26 -1.37 -13.15
N ALA A 159 6.28 -2.05 -14.29
CA ALA A 159 6.61 -1.44 -15.57
C ALA A 159 5.59 -0.35 -15.96
N GLU A 160 4.32 -0.55 -15.64
CA GLU A 160 3.28 0.47 -15.84
C GLU A 160 3.52 1.70 -14.97
N SER A 161 3.83 1.52 -13.69
CA SER A 161 4.12 2.65 -12.80
C SER A 161 5.29 3.50 -13.30
N VAL A 162 6.32 2.86 -13.87
CA VAL A 162 7.46 3.56 -14.52
C VAL A 162 7.00 4.31 -15.78
N ARG A 163 6.17 3.70 -16.64
CA ARG A 163 5.64 4.39 -17.85
C ARG A 163 4.78 5.60 -17.51
N LEU A 164 4.09 5.55 -16.37
CA LEU A 164 3.25 6.65 -15.86
C LEU A 164 4.06 7.70 -15.07
N ASP A 165 5.39 7.58 -15.06
CA ASP A 165 6.30 8.47 -14.33
C ASP A 165 5.92 8.59 -12.84
N ILE A 166 5.57 7.45 -12.20
CA ILE A 166 5.34 7.39 -10.77
C ILE A 166 6.70 7.34 -10.07
N THR A 167 7.05 8.38 -9.34
CA THR A 167 8.35 8.51 -8.64
C THR A 167 8.22 8.72 -7.14
N VAL A 168 6.99 8.94 -6.68
CA VAL A 168 6.65 9.21 -5.27
C VAL A 168 5.53 8.30 -4.81
N THR A 169 5.64 7.76 -3.60
CA THR A 169 4.54 7.04 -2.94
C THR A 169 4.08 7.78 -1.67
N PRO A 170 2.77 7.93 -1.46
CA PRO A 170 1.70 7.61 -2.40
C PRO A 170 1.61 8.61 -3.56
N THR A 171 1.20 8.16 -4.74
CA THR A 171 0.68 9.02 -5.81
C THR A 171 -0.79 8.68 -6.01
N ILE A 172 -1.66 9.68 -5.99
CA ILE A 172 -3.11 9.54 -6.08
C ILE A 172 -3.58 10.20 -7.38
N VAL A 173 -4.42 9.51 -8.15
CA VAL A 173 -5.03 10.07 -9.37
C VAL A 173 -6.55 9.93 -9.29
N ILE A 174 -7.25 11.06 -9.47
CA ILE A 174 -8.71 11.16 -9.47
C ILE A 174 -9.11 11.94 -10.72
N GLY A 175 -9.80 11.31 -11.66
CA GLY A 175 -10.05 11.90 -12.96
C GLY A 175 -8.73 12.28 -13.66
N THR A 176 -8.53 13.57 -13.91
CA THR A 176 -7.28 14.11 -14.49
C THR A 176 -6.31 14.66 -13.45
N ARG A 177 -6.69 14.71 -12.18
CA ARG A 177 -5.91 15.29 -11.11
C ARG A 177 -4.91 14.29 -10.52
N ARG A 178 -3.63 14.60 -10.58
CA ARG A 178 -2.55 13.86 -9.92
C ARG A 178 -2.11 14.60 -8.65
N ILE A 179 -1.99 13.85 -7.55
CA ILE A 179 -1.59 14.35 -6.24
C ILE A 179 -0.44 13.47 -5.76
N GLU A 180 0.69 14.06 -5.45
CA GLU A 180 1.86 13.37 -4.91
C GLU A 180 1.95 13.57 -3.40
N GLY A 181 2.12 12.49 -2.65
CA GLY A 181 2.08 12.47 -1.19
C GLY A 181 0.68 12.38 -0.61
N VAL A 182 0.55 12.70 0.68
CA VAL A 182 -0.70 12.59 1.43
C VAL A 182 -1.58 13.81 1.18
N ALA A 183 -2.75 13.58 0.63
CA ALA A 183 -3.79 14.62 0.47
C ALA A 183 -4.55 14.85 1.79
N THR A 184 -5.29 15.95 1.90
CA THR A 184 -6.35 16.12 2.91
C THR A 184 -7.69 15.60 2.37
N GLU A 185 -8.65 15.35 3.27
CA GLU A 185 -10.00 14.94 2.87
C GLU A 185 -10.66 15.96 1.92
N ASP A 186 -10.49 17.26 2.20
CA ASP A 186 -11.02 18.34 1.34
C ASP A 186 -10.45 18.29 -0.08
N VAL A 187 -9.15 17.99 -0.22
CA VAL A 187 -8.51 17.86 -1.53
C VAL A 187 -9.06 16.66 -2.31
N ILE A 188 -9.36 15.55 -1.62
CA ILE A 188 -9.98 14.36 -2.21
C ILE A 188 -11.42 14.66 -2.64
N HIS A 189 -12.21 15.28 -1.76
CA HIS A 189 -13.59 15.69 -2.07
C HIS A 189 -13.65 16.61 -3.28
N GLN A 190 -12.78 17.63 -3.33
CA GLN A 190 -12.71 18.53 -4.47
C GLN A 190 -12.35 17.80 -5.76
N ALA A 191 -11.35 16.90 -5.71
CA ALA A 191 -10.96 16.13 -6.89
C ALA A 191 -12.07 15.18 -7.39
N LEU A 192 -12.84 14.59 -6.48
CA LEU A 192 -14.00 13.76 -6.82
C LEU A 192 -15.19 14.56 -7.37
N HIS A 193 -15.30 15.84 -6.99
CA HIS A 193 -16.32 16.73 -7.54
C HIS A 193 -15.99 17.16 -8.97
N ASP A 194 -14.70 17.34 -9.26
CA ASP A 194 -14.19 17.82 -10.54
C ASP A 194 -14.03 16.70 -11.59
N ALA A 195 -14.20 15.41 -11.20
CA ALA A 195 -13.99 14.21 -12.02
C ALA A 195 -15.27 13.74 -12.70
#